data_c33ac086c561e3723225f5b028327426
#
_entry.id   c33ac086c561e3723225f5b028327426
#
_cell.length_a   1.000
_cell.length_b   1.000
_cell.length_c   1.000
_cell.angle_alpha   90.00
_cell.angle_beta   90.00
_cell.angle_gamma   90.00
#
_symmetry.space_group_name_H-M   'P 1'
#
loop_
_entity.id
_entity.type
_entity.pdbx_description
1 polymer ?
#
loop_
_entity_poly.entity_id
_entity_poly.type
_entity_poly.pdbx_seq_one_letter_code
_entity_poly.pdbx_strand_id
1 'polypeptide(L)'
;LDNLSKCLNESFLLFSNSHKNIKFSINKEKQDIYFQFDKFQISQCFNNLIKNAVEAVEKIPNPSISINLKTENNNVFIEVIDNGIGISKEMANKIFEPYFTTKNKGTGLGLSIVKKIIEDHNGKIKIDKNKQMAGTTSLIIFENLNV
;
A
#
# COMPACT_ATOMS: atom_id res chain seq x y z
N LEU A 1 -6.01 -20.70 5.42
CA LEU A 1 -4.79 -20.12 4.85
C LEU A 1 -5.06 -19.56 3.46
N ASP A 2 -4.68 -18.32 3.25
CA ASP A 2 -4.80 -17.66 1.95
C ASP A 2 -3.42 -17.23 1.45
N ASN A 3 -3.33 -17.00 0.13
CA ASN A 3 -2.09 -16.62 -0.53
C ASN A 3 -2.00 -15.09 -0.67
N LEU A 4 -1.13 -14.48 0.12
CA LEU A 4 -0.93 -13.05 0.13
C LEU A 4 -0.38 -12.53 -1.21
N SER A 5 0.56 -13.26 -1.81
CA SER A 5 1.16 -12.87 -3.10
C SER A 5 0.11 -12.80 -4.20
N LYS A 6 -0.80 -13.76 -4.22
CA LYS A 6 -1.91 -13.78 -5.18
C LYS A 6 -2.86 -12.61 -4.94
N CYS A 7 -3.21 -12.35 -3.69
CA CYS A 7 -4.09 -11.25 -3.30
C CYS A 7 -3.51 -9.90 -3.74
N LEU A 8 -2.22 -9.69 -3.49
CA LEU A 8 -1.52 -8.46 -3.89
C LEU A 8 -1.47 -8.33 -5.42
N ASN A 9 -1.19 -9.43 -6.12
CA ASN A 9 -1.12 -9.43 -7.58
C ASN A 9 -2.48 -9.10 -8.23
N GLU A 10 -3.56 -9.58 -7.67
CA GLU A 10 -4.91 -9.25 -8.14
C GLU A 10 -5.20 -7.75 -8.05
N SER A 11 -4.84 -7.12 -6.93
CA SER A 11 -4.96 -5.67 -6.76
C SER A 11 -4.06 -4.90 -7.73
N PHE A 12 -2.82 -5.35 -7.89
CA PHE A 12 -1.89 -4.76 -8.85
C PHE A 12 -2.44 -4.78 -10.28
N LEU A 13 -2.97 -5.91 -10.73
CA LEU A 13 -3.52 -6.04 -12.07
C LEU A 13 -4.76 -5.17 -12.27
N LEU A 14 -5.61 -5.06 -11.26
CA LEU A 14 -6.80 -4.22 -11.31
C LEU A 14 -6.44 -2.77 -11.66
N PHE A 15 -5.45 -2.20 -11.00
CA PHE A 15 -5.06 -0.81 -11.21
C PHE A 15 -4.12 -0.62 -12.40
N SER A 16 -3.18 -1.53 -12.64
CA SER A 16 -2.28 -1.42 -13.79
C SER A 16 -3.01 -1.52 -15.11
N ASN A 17 -4.03 -2.35 -15.20
CA ASN A 17 -4.85 -2.49 -16.40
C ASN A 17 -5.75 -1.26 -16.64
N SER A 18 -6.15 -0.56 -15.59
CA SER A 18 -7.03 0.61 -15.66
C SER A 18 -6.29 1.93 -15.85
N HIS A 19 -4.98 1.97 -15.56
CA HIS A 19 -4.19 3.21 -15.55
C HIS A 19 -2.91 3.02 -16.37
N LYS A 20 -3.05 2.86 -17.69
CA LYS A 20 -1.94 2.55 -18.59
C LYS A 20 -0.96 3.70 -18.79
N ASN A 21 -1.30 4.90 -18.38
CA ASN A 21 -0.41 6.06 -18.38
C ASN A 21 0.60 6.04 -17.23
N ILE A 22 0.40 5.18 -16.24
CA ILE A 22 1.28 5.02 -15.09
C ILE A 22 2.20 3.81 -15.31
N LYS A 23 3.49 3.99 -15.05
CA LYS A 23 4.45 2.88 -15.07
C LYS A 23 4.30 2.07 -13.78
N PHE A 24 3.60 0.95 -13.85
CA PHE A 24 3.44 0.03 -12.74
C PHE A 24 4.51 -1.06 -12.77
N SER A 25 5.04 -1.41 -11.62
CA SER A 25 5.92 -2.56 -11.46
C SER A 25 5.63 -3.28 -10.15
N ILE A 26 5.85 -4.59 -10.15
CA ILE A 26 5.71 -5.42 -8.96
C ILE A 26 6.89 -6.37 -8.87
N ASN A 27 7.53 -6.40 -7.69
CA ASN A 27 8.64 -7.30 -7.37
C ASN A 27 8.26 -8.17 -6.19
N LYS A 28 8.26 -9.48 -6.40
CA LYS A 28 7.94 -10.46 -5.38
C LYS A 28 9.10 -11.42 -5.20
N GLU A 29 9.73 -11.41 -4.03
CA GLU A 29 10.80 -12.37 -3.71
C GLU A 29 10.30 -13.79 -3.62
N LYS A 30 9.07 -13.97 -3.14
CA LYS A 30 8.38 -15.27 -3.10
C LYS A 30 7.09 -15.19 -3.90
N GLN A 31 6.84 -16.22 -4.70
CA GLN A 31 5.60 -16.31 -5.49
C GLN A 31 4.40 -16.63 -4.62
N ASP A 32 4.60 -17.38 -3.56
CA ASP A 32 3.51 -17.81 -2.68
C ASP A 32 3.88 -17.58 -1.21
N ILE A 33 3.04 -16.80 -0.53
CA ILE A 33 3.14 -16.56 0.90
C ILE A 33 1.77 -16.86 1.50
N TYR A 34 1.71 -17.91 2.32
CA TYR A 34 0.46 -18.36 2.93
C TYR A 34 0.46 -18.06 4.43
N PHE A 35 -0.60 -17.44 4.90
CA PHE A 35 -0.93 -17.37 6.32
C PHE A 35 -2.42 -17.11 6.47
N GLN A 36 -2.90 -17.08 7.69
CA GLN A 36 -4.33 -16.89 7.92
C GLN A 36 -4.65 -15.40 7.98
N PHE A 37 -5.47 -14.95 7.04
CA PHE A 37 -5.96 -13.57 7.01
C PHE A 37 -7.33 -13.52 6.34
N ASP A 38 -8.05 -12.42 6.57
CA ASP A 38 -9.31 -12.16 5.88
C ASP A 38 -9.00 -11.58 4.50
N LYS A 39 -9.20 -12.38 3.47
CA LYS A 39 -8.88 -12.01 2.09
C LYS A 39 -9.60 -10.74 1.64
N PHE A 40 -10.86 -10.59 2.03
CA PHE A 40 -11.68 -9.44 1.67
C PHE A 40 -11.11 -8.16 2.26
N GLN A 41 -10.80 -8.18 3.55
CA GLN A 41 -10.25 -7.03 4.26
C GLN A 41 -8.85 -6.66 3.78
N ILE A 42 -7.98 -7.64 3.58
CA ILE A 42 -6.61 -7.38 3.10
C ILE A 42 -6.63 -6.85 1.67
N SER A 43 -7.48 -7.39 0.80
CA SER A 43 -7.67 -6.84 -0.56
C SER A 43 -8.14 -5.38 -0.51
N GLN A 44 -9.03 -5.05 0.41
CA GLN A 44 -9.48 -3.67 0.61
C GLN A 44 -8.31 -2.75 0.99
N CYS A 45 -7.40 -3.22 1.84
CA CYS A 45 -6.20 -2.46 2.19
C CYS A 45 -5.32 -2.20 0.98
N PHE A 46 -5.02 -3.22 0.20
CA PHE A 46 -4.18 -3.07 -1.00
C PHE A 46 -4.83 -2.12 -2.01
N ASN A 47 -6.13 -2.28 -2.25
CA ASN A 47 -6.86 -1.41 -3.17
C ASN A 47 -6.83 0.05 -2.70
N ASN A 48 -7.00 0.31 -1.41
CA ASN A 48 -6.93 1.66 -0.87
C ASN A 48 -5.54 2.28 -1.03
N LEU A 49 -4.48 1.53 -0.71
CA LEU A 49 -3.12 2.05 -0.81
C LEU A 49 -2.71 2.32 -2.26
N ILE A 50 -3.06 1.43 -3.18
CA ILE A 50 -2.74 1.62 -4.61
C ILE A 50 -3.58 2.78 -5.17
N LYS A 51 -4.84 2.89 -4.80
CA LYS A 51 -5.70 4.02 -5.21
C LYS A 51 -5.11 5.34 -4.74
N ASN A 52 -4.65 5.41 -3.50
CA ASN A 52 -4.01 6.62 -2.99
C ASN A 52 -2.74 6.98 -3.77
N ALA A 53 -1.95 5.97 -4.15
CA ALA A 53 -0.77 6.17 -4.99
C ALA A 53 -1.15 6.68 -6.38
N VAL A 54 -2.18 6.12 -7.01
CA VAL A 54 -2.70 6.57 -8.30
C VAL A 54 -3.12 8.04 -8.25
N GLU A 55 -3.84 8.43 -7.20
CA GLU A 55 -4.26 9.82 -7.03
C GLU A 55 -3.07 10.76 -6.78
N ALA A 56 -2.07 10.30 -6.04
CA ALA A 56 -0.86 11.09 -5.76
C ALA A 56 -0.04 11.40 -7.01
N VAL A 57 -0.09 10.55 -8.02
CA VAL A 57 0.68 10.73 -9.27
C VAL A 57 -0.14 11.32 -10.41
N GLU A 58 -1.40 11.66 -10.17
CA GLU A 58 -2.35 12.09 -11.22
C GLU A 58 -1.82 13.24 -12.09
N LYS A 59 -1.11 14.19 -11.48
CA LYS A 59 -0.56 15.37 -12.18
C LYS A 59 0.95 15.32 -12.33
N ILE A 60 1.57 14.18 -12.09
CA ILE A 60 3.04 14.04 -12.14
C ILE A 60 3.47 13.64 -13.54
N PRO A 61 4.47 14.31 -14.12
CA PRO A 61 5.11 13.83 -15.36
C PRO A 61 5.79 12.48 -15.10
N ASN A 62 5.66 11.56 -16.04
CA ASN A 62 6.25 10.21 -15.91
C ASN A 62 5.84 9.50 -14.60
N PRO A 63 4.53 9.36 -14.34
CA PRO A 63 4.06 8.77 -13.10
C PRO A 63 4.47 7.31 -12.97
N SER A 64 4.92 6.92 -11.79
CA SER A 64 5.33 5.53 -11.52
C SER A 64 4.86 5.05 -10.15
N ILE A 65 4.49 3.78 -10.08
CA ILE A 65 4.11 3.10 -8.85
C ILE A 65 4.80 1.74 -8.83
N SER A 66 5.58 1.49 -7.78
CA SER A 66 6.27 0.23 -7.57
C SER A 66 5.72 -0.48 -6.35
N ILE A 67 5.48 -1.77 -6.46
CA ILE A 67 5.02 -2.60 -5.36
C ILE A 67 6.09 -3.67 -5.10
N ASN A 68 6.54 -3.77 -3.84
CA ASN A 68 7.54 -4.75 -3.45
C ASN A 68 6.98 -5.66 -2.37
N LEU A 69 7.21 -6.95 -2.51
CA LEU A 69 6.87 -7.98 -1.53
C LEU A 69 8.15 -8.70 -1.15
N LYS A 70 8.57 -8.54 0.09
CA LYS A 70 9.84 -9.08 0.61
C LYS A 70 9.58 -9.91 1.86
N THR A 71 10.44 -10.89 2.10
CA THR A 71 10.42 -11.68 3.33
C THR A 71 11.79 -11.66 3.97
N GLU A 72 11.84 -11.48 5.29
CA GLU A 72 13.07 -11.52 6.06
C GLU A 72 12.77 -11.94 7.50
N ASN A 73 13.48 -12.96 8.01
CA ASN A 73 13.34 -13.43 9.39
C ASN A 73 11.89 -13.72 9.81
N ASN A 74 11.15 -14.42 8.97
CA ASN A 74 9.72 -14.73 9.17
C ASN A 74 8.81 -13.50 9.20
N ASN A 75 9.30 -12.37 8.75
CA ASN A 75 8.48 -11.17 8.56
C ASN A 75 8.19 -10.95 7.08
N VAL A 76 7.04 -10.38 6.81
CA VAL A 76 6.62 -10.03 5.44
C VAL A 76 6.49 -8.52 5.36
N PHE A 77 7.13 -7.93 4.34
CA PHE A 77 7.12 -6.49 4.09
C PHE A 77 6.46 -6.24 2.73
N ILE A 78 5.48 -5.36 2.72
CA ILE A 78 4.80 -4.94 1.48
C ILE A 78 4.95 -3.44 1.36
N GLU A 79 5.59 -2.99 0.29
CA GLU A 79 5.79 -1.56 0.01
C GLU A 79 4.99 -1.14 -1.21
N VAL A 80 4.30 -0.03 -1.12
CA VAL A 80 3.71 0.67 -2.26
C VAL A 80 4.41 2.02 -2.36
N ILE A 81 5.19 2.20 -3.43
CA ILE A 81 6.05 3.37 -3.63
C ILE A 81 5.55 4.15 -4.84
N ASP A 82 5.22 5.42 -4.65
CA ASP A 82 4.84 6.31 -5.74
C ASP A 82 5.84 7.48 -5.88
N ASN A 83 5.89 8.08 -7.05
CA ASN A 83 6.66 9.29 -7.29
C ASN A 83 5.80 10.55 -7.31
N GLY A 84 4.71 10.54 -6.53
CA GLY A 84 3.71 11.58 -6.51
C GLY A 84 4.10 12.83 -5.73
N ILE A 85 3.07 13.56 -5.32
CA ILE A 85 3.25 14.83 -4.61
C ILE A 85 3.87 14.69 -3.22
N GLY A 86 3.82 13.50 -2.65
CA GLY A 86 4.36 13.24 -1.32
C GLY A 86 3.50 13.76 -0.18
N ILE A 87 3.98 13.59 1.02
CA ILE A 87 3.36 14.09 2.25
C ILE A 87 4.40 14.78 3.12
N SER A 88 3.97 15.79 3.89
CA SER A 88 4.82 16.43 4.89
C SER A 88 4.85 15.57 6.17
N LYS A 89 5.81 15.84 7.06
CA LYS A 89 5.85 15.19 8.38
C LYS A 89 4.58 15.45 9.20
N GLU A 90 4.02 16.66 9.10
CA GLU A 90 2.78 16.99 9.78
C GLU A 90 1.63 16.15 9.28
N MET A 91 1.51 16.00 7.97
CA MET A 91 0.47 15.17 7.35
C MET A 91 0.67 13.69 7.70
N ALA A 92 1.91 13.21 7.68
CA ALA A 92 2.21 11.82 8.01
C ALA A 92 1.69 11.42 9.39
N ASN A 93 1.66 12.33 10.35
CA ASN A 93 1.15 12.08 11.69
C ASN A 93 -0.39 12.06 11.76
N LYS A 94 -1.07 12.61 10.75
CA LYS A 94 -2.53 12.79 10.75
C LYS A 94 -3.28 11.92 9.75
N ILE A 95 -2.60 11.32 8.80
CA ILE A 95 -3.26 10.62 7.69
C ILE A 95 -4.09 9.41 8.10
N PHE A 96 -3.82 8.85 9.29
CA PHE A 96 -4.60 7.74 9.83
C PHE A 96 -5.78 8.20 10.71
N GLU A 97 -5.91 9.50 10.95
CA GLU A 97 -7.06 10.02 11.70
C GLU A 97 -8.33 9.91 10.84
N PRO A 98 -9.46 9.46 11.43
CA PRO A 98 -10.72 9.43 10.71
C PRO A 98 -11.09 10.83 10.20
N TYR A 99 -11.64 10.89 8.98
CA TYR A 99 -12.07 12.12 8.30
C TYR A 99 -10.95 13.07 7.89
N PHE A 100 -9.67 12.72 8.12
CA PHE A 100 -8.56 13.51 7.58
C PHE A 100 -8.39 13.22 6.09
N THR A 101 -8.42 14.27 5.25
CA THR A 101 -8.18 14.16 3.82
C THR A 101 -7.76 15.51 3.26
N THR A 102 -6.86 15.49 2.27
CA THR A 102 -6.48 16.65 1.46
C THR A 102 -7.23 16.67 0.12
N LYS A 103 -8.10 15.68 -0.12
CA LYS A 103 -8.83 15.49 -1.38
C LYS A 103 -10.23 16.09 -1.27
N ASN A 104 -10.67 16.80 -2.31
CA ASN A 104 -12.00 17.40 -2.34
C ASN A 104 -13.14 16.37 -2.30
N LYS A 105 -12.90 15.16 -2.80
CA LYS A 105 -13.90 14.08 -2.87
C LYS A 105 -13.62 12.93 -1.92
N GLY A 106 -12.58 13.05 -1.08
CA GLY A 106 -12.23 12.00 -0.13
C GLY A 106 -13.04 12.09 1.15
N THR A 107 -13.37 10.95 1.74
CA THR A 107 -14.06 10.87 3.03
C THR A 107 -13.12 11.00 4.22
N GLY A 108 -11.82 10.73 4.00
CA GLY A 108 -10.83 10.69 5.07
C GLY A 108 -10.90 9.42 5.92
N LEU A 109 -11.64 8.40 5.48
CA LEU A 109 -11.80 7.15 6.21
C LEU A 109 -10.93 6.00 5.69
N GLY A 110 -10.44 6.10 4.44
CA GLY A 110 -9.70 5.00 3.79
C GLY A 110 -8.50 4.51 4.59
N LEU A 111 -7.61 5.41 5.00
CA LEU A 111 -6.40 5.03 5.73
C LEU A 111 -6.67 4.62 7.18
N SER A 112 -7.66 5.21 7.85
CA SER A 112 -8.02 4.77 9.19
C SER A 112 -8.58 3.35 9.19
N ILE A 113 -9.35 2.99 8.17
CA ILE A 113 -9.85 1.63 7.97
C ILE A 113 -8.70 0.67 7.67
N VAL A 114 -7.77 1.07 6.79
CA VAL A 114 -6.58 0.25 6.49
C VAL A 114 -5.79 -0.04 7.75
N LYS A 115 -5.51 0.99 8.55
CA LYS A 115 -4.76 0.81 9.80
C LYS A 115 -5.45 -0.17 10.75
N LYS A 116 -6.77 -0.04 10.92
CA LYS A 116 -7.54 -0.95 11.76
C LYS A 116 -7.45 -2.38 11.27
N ILE A 117 -7.64 -2.62 9.98
CA ILE A 117 -7.58 -3.96 9.40
C ILE A 117 -6.20 -4.57 9.61
N ILE A 118 -5.14 -3.82 9.32
CA ILE A 118 -3.76 -4.30 9.48
C ILE A 118 -3.46 -4.62 10.94
N GLU A 119 -3.87 -3.78 11.87
CA GLU A 119 -3.69 -4.03 13.31
C GLU A 119 -4.49 -5.24 13.78
N ASP A 120 -5.72 -5.44 13.28
CA ASP A 120 -6.53 -6.63 13.58
C ASP A 120 -5.88 -7.92 13.06
N HIS A 121 -4.98 -7.83 12.09
CA HIS A 121 -4.18 -8.93 11.56
C HIS A 121 -2.78 -9.00 12.17
N ASN A 122 -2.55 -8.32 13.30
CA ASN A 122 -1.27 -8.26 14.00
C ASN A 122 -0.13 -7.67 13.16
N GLY A 123 -0.48 -6.82 12.23
CA GLY A 123 0.47 -6.11 11.39
C GLY A 123 0.68 -4.66 11.82
N LYS A 124 1.59 -4.01 11.13
CA LYS A 124 1.91 -2.59 11.30
C LYS A 124 1.85 -1.90 9.94
N ILE A 125 1.51 -0.63 9.94
CA ILE A 125 1.55 0.19 8.73
C ILE A 125 2.25 1.51 9.02
N LYS A 126 3.09 1.95 8.07
CA LYS A 126 3.78 3.24 8.11
C LYS A 126 3.64 3.88 6.74
N ILE A 127 3.44 5.20 6.72
CA ILE A 127 3.43 5.97 5.48
C ILE A 127 4.38 7.15 5.68
N ASP A 128 5.41 7.23 4.83
CA ASP A 128 6.44 8.25 4.89
C ASP A 128 6.75 8.78 3.49
N LYS A 129 7.34 9.98 3.44
CA LYS A 129 7.87 10.46 2.18
C LYS A 129 9.09 9.62 1.77
N ASN A 130 9.32 9.48 0.47
CA ASN A 130 10.49 8.77 -0.05
C ASN A 130 11.78 9.49 0.35
N LYS A 131 12.83 8.73 0.62
CA LYS A 131 14.12 9.28 1.07
C LYS A 131 14.96 9.83 -0.08
N GLN A 132 14.92 9.19 -1.25
CA GLN A 132 15.82 9.49 -2.36
C GLN A 132 15.11 10.07 -3.59
N MET A 133 13.80 10.18 -3.56
CA MET A 133 12.99 10.69 -4.66
C MET A 133 11.73 11.34 -4.11
N ALA A 134 11.04 12.12 -4.95
CA ALA A 134 9.73 12.64 -4.59
C ALA A 134 8.71 11.51 -4.42
N GLY A 135 7.68 11.75 -3.64
CA GLY A 135 6.58 10.81 -3.45
C GLY A 135 6.56 10.16 -2.09
N THR A 136 5.81 9.08 -1.99
CA THR A 136 5.44 8.44 -0.74
C THR A 136 5.68 6.94 -0.79
N THR A 137 6.06 6.36 0.34
CA THR A 137 6.12 4.92 0.55
C THR A 137 5.13 4.53 1.64
N SER A 138 4.23 3.61 1.31
CA SER A 138 3.35 2.93 2.27
C SER A 138 3.94 1.55 2.55
N LEU A 139 4.22 1.26 3.81
CA LEU A 139 4.84 -0.01 4.23
C LEU A 139 3.93 -0.75 5.19
N ILE A 140 3.57 -1.98 4.83
CA ILE A 140 2.86 -2.92 5.69
C ILE A 140 3.84 -4.00 6.14
N ILE A 141 3.83 -4.31 7.44
CA ILE A 141 4.68 -5.35 8.03
C ILE A 141 3.80 -6.35 8.78
N PHE A 142 3.94 -7.63 8.43
CA PHE A 142 3.41 -8.75 9.21
C PHE A 142 4.59 -9.50 9.82
N GLU A 143 4.61 -9.61 11.13
CA GLU A 143 5.73 -10.18 11.88
C GLU A 143 5.44 -11.62 12.34
N ASN A 144 6.50 -12.39 12.51
CA ASN A 144 6.46 -13.72 13.12
C ASN A 144 5.54 -14.72 12.38
N LEU A 145 5.53 -14.64 11.07
CA LEU A 145 4.81 -15.58 10.23
C LEU A 145 5.72 -16.76 9.88
N ASN A 146 5.18 -17.98 9.87
CA ASN A 146 5.90 -19.15 9.41
C ASN A 146 5.82 -19.25 7.88
N VAL A 147 6.54 -18.38 7.21
CA VAL A 147 6.50 -18.25 5.74
C VAL A 147 7.82 -18.58 5.09
#